data_18efd7917959d2ded2bbe55747736091
#
_entry.id   18efd7917959d2ded2bbe55747736091
#
_cell.length_a   1.000
_cell.length_b   1.000
_cell.length_c   1.000
_cell.angle_alpha   90.00
_cell.angle_beta   90.00
_cell.angle_gamma   90.00
#
_symmetry.space_group_name_H-M   'P 1'
#
loop_
_entity.id
_entity.type
_entity.pdbx_description
1 polymer ?
#
loop_
_entity_poly.entity_id
_entity_poly.type
_entity_poly.pdbx_seq_one_letter_code
_entity_poly.pdbx_strand_id
1 'polypeptide(L)'
;NLVGLCLIFTGVLIWYSKDYNNKLEIQDLPSSRSIYTGIIQGLAILPGVSRSGVTISILRIFGLNPLKAAKFSFLIFIPAILGATLLQLNEASRTLEEVGGSSILLGFLASSISSFLSIKFLIRLIDKQQFHYFTPYCFLVGIFLIYEGLI
;
A
#
# COMPACT_ATOMS: atom_id res chain seq x y z
N ASN A 1 -4.87 -19.79 1.67
CA ASN A 1 -4.86 -19.73 0.19
C ASN A 1 -5.23 -18.34 -0.36
N LEU A 2 -6.24 -17.66 0.20
CA LEU A 2 -6.70 -16.36 -0.28
C LEU A 2 -5.57 -15.29 -0.24
N VAL A 3 -4.79 -15.25 0.82
CA VAL A 3 -3.67 -14.28 0.98
C VAL A 3 -2.63 -14.44 -0.14
N GLY A 4 -2.28 -15.68 -0.47
CA GLY A 4 -1.35 -15.97 -1.55
C GLY A 4 -1.87 -15.53 -2.92
N LEU A 5 -3.14 -15.78 -3.21
CA LEU A 5 -3.79 -15.31 -4.45
C LEU A 5 -3.81 -13.79 -4.54
N CYS A 6 -4.13 -13.10 -3.43
CA CYS A 6 -4.12 -11.64 -3.36
C CYS A 6 -2.72 -11.03 -3.58
N LEU A 7 -1.68 -11.70 -3.06
CA LEU A 7 -0.29 -11.31 -3.33
C LEU A 7 0.08 -11.47 -4.81
N ILE A 8 -0.27 -12.60 -5.42
CA ILE A 8 -0.03 -12.84 -6.85
C ILE A 8 -0.76 -11.79 -7.69
N PHE A 9 -2.03 -11.51 -7.38
CA PHE A 9 -2.81 -10.46 -8.04
C PHE A 9 -2.09 -9.09 -7.96
N THR A 10 -1.60 -8.73 -6.78
CA THR A 10 -0.82 -7.50 -6.59
C THR A 10 0.44 -7.50 -7.46
N GLY A 11 1.17 -8.61 -7.49
CA GLY A 11 2.37 -8.77 -8.32
C GLY A 11 2.08 -8.60 -9.82
N VAL A 12 0.98 -9.18 -10.32
CA VAL A 12 0.53 -9.02 -11.71
C VAL A 12 0.24 -7.55 -12.02
N LEU A 13 -0.48 -6.83 -11.15
CA LEU A 13 -0.79 -5.42 -11.36
C LEU A 13 0.48 -4.55 -11.37
N ILE A 14 1.42 -4.79 -10.45
CA ILE A 14 2.70 -4.09 -10.41
C ILE A 14 3.46 -4.32 -11.72
N TRP A 15 3.55 -5.57 -12.17
CA TRP A 15 4.21 -5.92 -13.41
C TRP A 15 3.56 -5.25 -14.62
N TYR A 16 2.24 -5.34 -14.72
CA TYR A 16 1.49 -4.74 -15.83
C TYR A 16 1.66 -3.22 -15.89
N SER A 17 1.74 -2.56 -14.73
CA SER A 17 1.88 -1.11 -14.65
C SER A 17 3.29 -0.59 -15.02
N LYS A 18 4.31 -1.46 -15.20
CA LYS A 18 5.70 -1.05 -15.40
C LYS A 18 5.92 -0.22 -16.67
N ASP A 19 5.20 -0.56 -17.75
CA ASP A 19 5.39 0.03 -19.08
C ASP A 19 4.59 1.34 -19.26
N TYR A 20 3.74 1.69 -18.28
CA TYR A 20 2.99 2.94 -18.26
C TYR A 20 3.87 4.07 -17.74
N ASN A 21 4.60 4.71 -18.66
CA ASN A 21 5.44 5.87 -18.34
C ASN A 21 4.73 7.17 -18.75
N ASN A 22 3.69 7.48 -18.03
CA ASN A 22 2.81 8.60 -18.31
C ASN A 22 3.27 9.89 -17.61
N LYS A 23 2.78 11.03 -18.12
CA LYS A 23 3.20 12.36 -17.68
C LYS A 23 2.07 13.18 -17.04
N LEU A 24 0.88 12.58 -16.84
CA LEU A 24 -0.24 13.31 -16.25
C LEU A 24 0.10 13.78 -14.83
N GLU A 25 -0.26 15.01 -14.54
CA GLU A 25 -0.22 15.58 -13.20
C GLU A 25 -1.50 15.23 -12.43
N ILE A 26 -1.48 15.35 -11.10
CA ILE A 26 -2.63 15.01 -10.24
C ILE A 26 -3.87 15.83 -10.61
N GLN A 27 -3.69 17.10 -10.96
CA GLN A 27 -4.77 18.01 -11.36
C GLN A 27 -5.47 17.63 -12.68
N ASP A 28 -4.75 16.90 -13.54
CA ASP A 28 -5.26 16.46 -14.84
C ASP A 28 -5.99 15.11 -14.75
N LEU A 29 -5.99 14.49 -13.57
CA LEU A 29 -6.67 13.21 -13.37
C LEU A 29 -8.18 13.42 -13.30
N PRO A 30 -8.99 12.81 -14.21
CA PRO A 30 -10.43 12.90 -14.16
C PRO A 30 -11.00 12.47 -12.80
N SER A 31 -11.99 13.19 -12.29
CA SER A 31 -12.63 12.88 -11.00
C SER A 31 -13.15 11.43 -10.93
N SER A 32 -13.65 10.90 -12.03
CA SER A 32 -14.07 9.49 -12.12
C SER A 32 -12.94 8.51 -11.80
N ARG A 33 -11.73 8.74 -12.33
CA ARG A 33 -10.56 7.88 -12.06
C ARG A 33 -10.10 8.00 -10.60
N SER A 34 -10.21 9.18 -10.02
CA SER A 34 -9.93 9.40 -8.59
C SER A 34 -10.91 8.62 -7.71
N ILE A 35 -12.20 8.64 -8.03
CA ILE A 35 -13.25 7.88 -7.33
C ILE A 35 -12.99 6.37 -7.46
N TYR A 36 -12.72 5.87 -8.67
CA TYR A 36 -12.38 4.46 -8.89
C TYR A 36 -11.16 4.04 -8.07
N THR A 37 -10.13 4.90 -8.00
CA THR A 37 -8.95 4.62 -7.17
C THR A 37 -9.31 4.51 -5.69
N GLY A 38 -10.19 5.36 -5.19
CA GLY A 38 -10.69 5.30 -3.81
C GLY A 38 -11.48 4.02 -3.53
N ILE A 39 -12.34 3.59 -4.44
CA ILE A 39 -13.09 2.32 -4.34
C ILE A 39 -12.13 1.13 -4.29
N ILE A 40 -11.16 1.09 -5.20
CA ILE A 40 -10.15 0.03 -5.27
C ILE A 40 -9.31 0.00 -3.99
N GLN A 41 -8.94 1.16 -3.45
CA GLN A 41 -8.25 1.24 -2.17
C GLN A 41 -9.09 0.67 -1.03
N GLY A 42 -10.40 0.91 -1.03
CA GLY A 42 -11.32 0.31 -0.07
C GLY A 42 -11.37 -1.22 -0.19
N LEU A 43 -11.40 -1.75 -1.41
CA LEU A 43 -11.35 -3.20 -1.66
C LEU A 43 -9.99 -3.82 -1.27
N ALA A 44 -8.91 -3.04 -1.27
CA ALA A 44 -7.58 -3.48 -0.83
C ALA A 44 -7.45 -3.64 0.71
N ILE A 45 -8.57 -3.76 1.44
CA ILE A 45 -8.63 -4.21 2.84
C ILE A 45 -8.39 -5.72 2.93
N LEU A 46 -8.60 -6.46 1.85
CA LEU A 46 -8.39 -7.90 1.83
C LEU A 46 -6.96 -8.28 2.22
N PRO A 47 -6.76 -9.24 3.15
CA PRO A 47 -5.45 -9.70 3.56
C PRO A 47 -4.65 -10.21 2.35
N GLY A 48 -3.39 -9.79 2.24
CA GLY A 48 -2.53 -10.16 1.10
C GLY A 48 -2.56 -9.18 -0.08
N VAL A 49 -3.57 -8.32 -0.20
CA VAL A 49 -3.56 -7.24 -1.19
C VAL A 49 -2.65 -6.12 -0.69
N SER A 50 -1.60 -5.81 -1.46
CA SER A 50 -0.80 -4.62 -1.18
C SER A 50 -1.56 -3.35 -1.57
N ARG A 51 -2.12 -2.65 -0.58
CA ARG A 51 -2.92 -1.45 -0.79
C ARG A 51 -2.17 -0.39 -1.63
N SER A 52 -0.95 -0.04 -1.26
CA SER A 52 -0.10 0.88 -2.03
C SER A 52 0.31 0.29 -3.38
N GLY A 53 0.62 -1.01 -3.44
CA GLY A 53 0.96 -1.69 -4.68
C GLY A 53 -0.14 -1.57 -5.72
N VAL A 54 -1.37 -1.86 -5.33
CA VAL A 54 -2.55 -1.80 -6.21
C VAL A 54 -2.89 -0.36 -6.59
N THR A 55 -2.97 0.56 -5.63
CA THR A 55 -3.35 1.96 -5.91
C THR A 55 -2.33 2.68 -6.78
N ILE A 56 -1.04 2.52 -6.54
CA ILE A 56 0.01 3.09 -7.38
C ILE A 56 -0.05 2.51 -8.80
N SER A 57 -0.22 1.19 -8.94
CA SER A 57 -0.31 0.53 -10.24
C SER A 57 -1.51 1.02 -11.05
N ILE A 58 -2.69 1.12 -10.45
CA ILE A 58 -3.91 1.61 -11.10
C ILE A 58 -3.76 3.07 -11.54
N LEU A 59 -3.20 3.93 -10.67
CA LEU A 59 -2.97 5.33 -11.01
C LEU A 59 -1.99 5.48 -12.17
N ARG A 60 -0.96 4.63 -12.25
CA ARG A 60 -0.05 4.58 -13.40
C ARG A 60 -0.78 4.16 -14.67
N ILE A 61 -1.62 3.12 -14.61
CA ILE A 61 -2.46 2.67 -15.73
C ILE A 61 -3.40 3.79 -16.17
N PHE A 62 -3.92 4.58 -15.25
CA PHE A 62 -4.76 5.75 -15.56
C PHE A 62 -4.00 6.94 -16.16
N GLY A 63 -2.70 6.84 -16.25
CA GLY A 63 -1.87 7.83 -16.92
C GLY A 63 -1.07 8.75 -16.02
N LEU A 64 -1.14 8.60 -14.70
CA LEU A 64 -0.40 9.44 -13.77
C LEU A 64 1.12 9.16 -13.85
N ASN A 65 1.89 10.23 -13.74
CA ASN A 65 3.32 10.10 -13.50
C ASN A 65 3.59 9.22 -12.27
N PRO A 66 4.55 8.27 -12.31
CA PRO A 66 4.80 7.31 -11.23
C PRO A 66 5.01 7.94 -9.85
N LEU A 67 5.76 9.03 -9.76
CA LEU A 67 5.98 9.75 -8.48
C LEU A 67 4.69 10.41 -7.98
N LYS A 68 3.87 10.95 -8.89
CA LYS A 68 2.58 11.55 -8.54
C LYS A 68 1.58 10.48 -8.11
N ALA A 69 1.60 9.31 -8.76
CA ALA A 69 0.80 8.14 -8.37
C ALA A 69 1.12 7.69 -6.93
N ALA A 70 2.41 7.61 -6.58
CA ALA A 70 2.82 7.28 -5.22
C ALA A 70 2.36 8.34 -4.20
N LYS A 71 2.59 9.62 -4.50
CA LYS A 71 2.14 10.72 -3.63
C LYS A 71 0.63 10.71 -3.42
N PHE A 72 -0.14 10.56 -4.48
CA PHE A 72 -1.60 10.49 -4.40
C PHE A 72 -2.05 9.27 -3.58
N SER A 73 -1.48 8.09 -3.82
CA SER A 73 -1.77 6.87 -3.07
C SER A 73 -1.55 7.05 -1.57
N PHE A 74 -0.43 7.67 -1.17
CA PHE A 74 -0.17 7.94 0.25
C PHE A 74 -1.11 8.99 0.85
N LEU A 75 -1.47 10.04 0.09
CA LEU A 75 -2.39 11.07 0.58
C LEU A 75 -3.79 10.53 0.85
N ILE A 76 -4.34 9.71 -0.05
CA ILE A 76 -5.68 9.11 0.16
C ILE A 76 -5.68 8.04 1.25
N PHE A 77 -4.52 7.54 1.67
CA PHE A 77 -4.39 6.60 2.78
C PHE A 77 -4.54 7.28 4.14
N ILE A 78 -4.20 8.56 4.26
CA ILE A 78 -4.28 9.31 5.52
C ILE A 78 -5.70 9.29 6.12
N PRO A 79 -6.77 9.68 5.41
CA PRO A 79 -8.11 9.62 5.96
C PRO A 79 -8.55 8.19 6.32
N ALA A 80 -8.10 7.18 5.57
CA ALA A 80 -8.41 5.78 5.90
C ALA A 80 -7.77 5.34 7.23
N ILE A 81 -6.49 5.71 7.48
CA ILE A 81 -5.82 5.43 8.75
C ILE A 81 -6.50 6.19 9.89
N LEU A 82 -6.79 7.48 9.70
CA LEU A 82 -7.47 8.27 10.73
C LEU A 82 -8.81 7.65 11.11
N GLY A 83 -9.61 7.24 10.12
CA GLY A 83 -10.88 6.56 10.37
C GLY A 83 -10.70 5.24 11.15
N ALA A 84 -9.75 4.40 10.76
CA ALA A 84 -9.44 3.16 11.47
C ALA A 84 -8.97 3.41 12.90
N THR A 85 -8.12 4.42 13.12
CA THR A 85 -7.64 4.80 14.45
C THR A 85 -8.80 5.26 15.36
N LEU A 86 -9.72 6.08 14.82
CA LEU A 86 -10.89 6.54 15.58
C LEU A 86 -11.78 5.39 16.02
N LEU A 87 -11.97 4.38 15.17
CA LEU A 87 -12.76 3.19 15.51
C LEU A 87 -12.11 2.34 16.60
N GLN A 88 -10.78 2.36 16.73
CA GLN A 88 -10.03 1.56 17.70
C GLN A 88 -9.70 2.31 19.01
N LEU A 89 -10.12 3.57 19.16
CA LEU A 89 -9.78 4.36 20.35
C LEU A 89 -10.21 3.72 21.68
N ASN A 90 -11.37 3.04 21.70
CA ASN A 90 -11.88 2.37 22.90
C ASN A 90 -11.03 1.15 23.30
N GLU A 91 -10.41 0.47 22.36
CA GLU A 91 -9.49 -0.65 22.62
C GLU A 91 -8.10 -0.14 23.02
N ALA A 92 -7.69 0.98 22.45
CA ALA A 92 -6.40 1.61 22.73
C ALA A 92 -6.25 2.00 24.21
N SER A 93 -7.32 2.44 24.86
CA SER A 93 -7.28 2.78 26.31
C SER A 93 -6.94 1.58 27.20
N ARG A 94 -7.52 0.41 26.90
CA ARG A 94 -7.22 -0.85 27.60
C ARG A 94 -5.78 -1.29 27.37
N THR A 95 -5.32 -1.20 26.14
CA THR A 95 -3.92 -1.55 25.76
C THR A 95 -2.91 -0.64 26.49
N LEU A 96 -3.24 0.64 26.68
CA LEU A 96 -2.40 1.57 27.45
C LEU A 96 -2.17 1.14 28.90
N GLU A 97 -3.20 0.61 29.54
CA GLU A 97 -3.14 0.11 30.92
C GLU A 97 -2.32 -1.18 31.02
N GLU A 98 -2.44 -2.08 30.03
CA GLU A 98 -1.77 -3.39 30.03
C GLU A 98 -0.28 -3.29 29.64
N VAL A 99 0.06 -2.50 28.63
CA VAL A 99 1.39 -2.48 28.00
C VAL A 99 2.32 -1.41 28.60
N GLY A 100 1.76 -0.40 29.19
CA GLY A 100 2.48 0.74 29.77
C GLY A 100 2.93 1.79 28.74
N GLY A 101 2.88 3.05 29.13
CA GLY A 101 3.10 4.19 28.25
C GLY A 101 4.51 4.25 27.62
N SER A 102 5.54 3.76 28.31
CA SER A 102 6.92 3.72 27.79
C SER A 102 7.07 2.79 26.59
N SER A 103 6.45 1.61 26.64
CA SER A 103 6.47 0.64 25.54
C SER A 103 5.76 1.17 24.29
N ILE A 104 4.64 1.87 24.50
CA ILE A 104 3.89 2.51 23.41
C ILE A 104 4.71 3.63 22.77
N LEU A 105 5.37 4.47 23.59
CA LEU A 105 6.23 5.52 23.07
C LEU A 105 7.39 4.96 22.24
N LEU A 106 8.06 3.91 22.72
CA LEU A 106 9.13 3.24 21.98
C LEU A 106 8.62 2.64 20.67
N GLY A 107 7.48 1.96 20.69
CA GLY A 107 6.84 1.41 19.51
C GLY A 107 6.46 2.50 18.48
N PHE A 108 5.93 3.63 18.95
CA PHE A 108 5.61 4.78 18.11
C PHE A 108 6.85 5.38 17.44
N LEU A 109 7.93 5.59 18.19
CA LEU A 109 9.19 6.13 17.65
C LEU A 109 9.81 5.15 16.64
N ALA A 110 9.88 3.87 16.97
CA ALA A 110 10.44 2.85 16.10
C ALA A 110 9.64 2.73 14.79
N SER A 111 8.29 2.69 14.87
CA SER A 111 7.42 2.62 13.69
C SER A 111 7.50 3.90 12.84
N SER A 112 7.61 5.07 13.45
CA SER A 112 7.74 6.35 12.75
C SER A 112 9.04 6.41 11.94
N ILE A 113 10.16 6.02 12.55
CA ILE A 113 11.48 5.98 11.88
C ILE A 113 11.46 4.97 10.74
N SER A 114 10.98 3.74 11.00
CA SER A 114 10.89 2.69 9.99
C SER A 114 10.00 3.09 8.82
N SER A 115 8.84 3.70 9.09
CA SER A 115 7.92 4.19 8.05
C SER A 115 8.55 5.28 7.20
N PHE A 116 9.24 6.24 7.83
CA PHE A 116 9.93 7.30 7.09
C PHE A 116 11.00 6.75 6.15
N LEU A 117 11.81 5.82 6.62
CA LEU A 117 12.85 5.18 5.81
C LEU A 117 12.24 4.35 4.67
N SER A 118 11.17 3.60 4.95
CA SER A 118 10.47 2.78 3.96
C SER A 118 9.83 3.61 2.85
N ILE A 119 9.16 4.72 3.20
CA ILE A 119 8.58 5.64 2.21
C ILE A 119 9.68 6.26 1.35
N LYS A 120 10.77 6.73 1.97
CA LYS A 120 11.90 7.31 1.24
C LYS A 120 12.55 6.30 0.27
N PHE A 121 12.68 5.05 0.70
CA PHE A 121 13.18 3.95 -0.13
C PHE A 121 12.24 3.66 -1.30
N LEU A 122 10.94 3.53 -1.04
CA LEU A 122 9.94 3.26 -2.06
C LEU A 122 9.86 4.38 -3.11
N ILE A 123 9.85 5.65 -2.68
CA ILE A 123 9.86 6.80 -3.60
C ILE A 123 11.11 6.75 -4.50
N ARG A 124 12.28 6.41 -3.95
CA ARG A 124 13.52 6.27 -4.74
C ARG A 124 13.43 5.14 -5.78
N LEU A 125 12.83 4.01 -5.44
CA LEU A 125 12.61 2.91 -6.38
C LEU A 125 11.64 3.31 -7.50
N ILE A 126 10.58 4.03 -7.17
CA ILE A 126 9.60 4.51 -8.14
C ILE A 126 10.25 5.54 -9.09
N ASP A 127 11.04 6.45 -8.57
CA ASP A 127 11.80 7.45 -9.35
C ASP A 127 12.74 6.79 -10.36
N LYS A 128 13.39 5.71 -9.95
CA LYS A 128 14.25 4.89 -10.82
C LYS A 128 13.49 3.93 -11.74
N GLN A 129 12.16 4.00 -11.79
CA GLN A 129 11.31 3.06 -12.55
C GLN A 129 11.46 1.57 -12.14
N GLN A 130 11.93 1.32 -10.92
CA GLN A 130 12.26 -0.01 -10.39
C GLN A 130 11.13 -0.61 -9.53
N PHE A 131 9.94 0.00 -9.54
CA PHE A 131 8.81 -0.47 -8.75
C PHE A 131 8.42 -1.94 -9.06
N HIS A 132 8.61 -2.38 -10.28
CA HIS A 132 8.36 -3.76 -10.71
C HIS A 132 9.26 -4.80 -10.02
N TYR A 133 10.33 -4.41 -9.35
CA TYR A 133 11.18 -5.35 -8.58
C TYR A 133 10.45 -5.95 -7.37
N PHE A 134 9.33 -5.39 -6.95
CA PHE A 134 8.46 -6.03 -5.96
C PHE A 134 7.66 -7.21 -6.52
N THR A 135 7.54 -7.34 -7.84
CA THR A 135 6.79 -8.43 -8.48
C THR A 135 7.32 -9.82 -8.11
N PRO A 136 8.64 -10.13 -8.26
CA PRO A 136 9.18 -11.43 -7.88
C PRO A 136 8.91 -11.79 -6.42
N TYR A 137 9.02 -10.80 -5.52
CA TYR A 137 8.69 -11.00 -4.11
C TYR A 137 7.21 -11.39 -3.93
N CYS A 138 6.28 -10.70 -4.56
CA CYS A 138 4.86 -11.02 -4.48
C CYS A 138 4.54 -12.42 -5.01
N PHE A 139 5.20 -12.83 -6.10
CA PHE A 139 5.01 -14.19 -6.66
C PHE A 139 5.59 -15.26 -5.75
N LEU A 140 6.84 -15.11 -5.30
CA LEU A 140 7.50 -16.11 -4.45
C LEU A 140 6.74 -16.33 -3.15
N VAL A 141 6.40 -15.24 -2.45
CA VAL A 141 5.65 -15.34 -1.19
C VAL A 141 4.22 -15.81 -1.44
N GLY A 142 3.58 -15.35 -2.50
CA GLY A 142 2.22 -15.76 -2.86
C GLY A 142 2.12 -17.26 -3.15
N ILE A 143 3.05 -17.80 -3.95
CA ILE A 143 3.12 -19.25 -4.26
C ILE A 143 3.41 -20.06 -2.99
N PHE A 144 4.35 -19.60 -2.17
CA PHE A 144 4.69 -20.25 -0.90
C PHE A 144 3.46 -20.36 0.02
N LEU A 145 2.71 -19.27 0.20
CA LEU A 145 1.50 -19.27 1.04
C LEU A 145 0.36 -20.13 0.48
N ILE A 146 0.26 -20.24 -0.85
CA ILE A 146 -0.70 -21.18 -1.45
C ILE A 146 -0.29 -22.61 -1.16
N TYR A 147 0.99 -22.92 -1.29
CA TYR A 147 1.52 -24.26 -1.03
C TYR A 147 1.33 -24.68 0.43
N GLU A 148 1.70 -23.83 1.40
CA GLU A 148 1.44 -24.10 2.83
C GLU A 148 -0.05 -24.28 3.18
N GLY A 149 -0.92 -23.53 2.52
CA GLY A 149 -2.35 -23.65 2.78
C GLY A 149 -3.01 -24.86 2.08
N LEU A 150 -2.27 -25.63 1.29
CA LEU A 150 -2.72 -26.89 0.67
C LEU A 150 -2.30 -28.13 1.49
N ILE A 151 -1.34 -27.98 2.39
CA ILE A 151 -0.88 -29.01 3.34
C ILE A 151 -1.64 -28.88 4.64
#